data_d6e1e6c94f86e3cd0e3864b085335f4a
#
_entry.id   d6e1e6c94f86e3cd0e3864b085335f4a
#
_cell.length_a   1.000
_cell.length_b   1.000
_cell.length_c   1.000
_cell.angle_alpha   90.00
_cell.angle_beta   90.00
_cell.angle_gamma   90.00
#
_symmetry.space_group_name_H-M   'P 1'
#
loop_
_entity.id
_entity.type
_entity.pdbx_description
1 polymer ?
#
loop_
_entity_poly.entity_id
_entity_poly.type
_entity_poly.pdbx_seq_one_letter_code
_entity_poly.pdbx_strand_id
1 'polypeptide(L)'
;MNADQVPDQRLRLPDGRTLGFCVYGEPAGMPVVFLHGTPGSRYQIAFAHEVCRGLGVALIAPDRWGYGLSEAPSDAILGAYADDMAALMDHLGHARFCIGGVSGGAPYAAAVAACLVSRVLAVAFVSPVGPIADAGLGPSLSLAHRFNFTVLPRYPGVVTAAFRGFRWSVRRTPRMAARLLTSRAAPIDKQLIARADVSRRVLGSFDEGLRLGTRGPQIDLSIFSRPWGFDLARISAPARVWIGGADRDVPIAAVHALAARIPHCVVTELPEEGHLWVVAHNADVPEWLHAVARASAGLAD
;
A
#
# COMPACT_ATOMS: atom_id res chain seq x y z
N MET A 1 -2.02 -10.96 21.83
CA MET A 1 -3.32 -10.83 21.09
C MET A 1 -3.06 -11.33 19.68
N ASN A 2 -3.90 -12.18 19.12
CA ASN A 2 -3.75 -12.66 17.73
C ASN A 2 -4.11 -11.51 16.76
N ALA A 3 -3.51 -11.48 15.57
CA ALA A 3 -3.81 -10.48 14.52
C ALA A 3 -5.32 -10.33 14.21
N ASP A 4 -6.06 -11.44 14.25
CA ASP A 4 -7.51 -11.45 14.00
C ASP A 4 -8.35 -10.84 15.16
N GLN A 5 -7.72 -10.52 16.30
CA GLN A 5 -8.34 -9.91 17.49
C GLN A 5 -7.99 -8.42 17.65
N VAL A 6 -7.18 -7.87 16.73
CA VAL A 6 -6.85 -6.45 16.75
C VAL A 6 -8.10 -5.64 16.43
N PRO A 7 -8.51 -4.70 17.31
CA PRO A 7 -9.75 -3.98 17.12
C PRO A 7 -9.67 -2.95 16.00
N ASP A 8 -10.79 -2.80 15.31
CA ASP A 8 -11.01 -1.67 14.39
C ASP A 8 -11.09 -0.36 15.16
N GLN A 9 -10.39 0.64 14.68
CA GLN A 9 -10.43 1.99 15.23
C GLN A 9 -10.90 2.99 14.17
N ARG A 10 -11.43 4.12 14.64
CA ARG A 10 -11.91 5.21 13.77
C ARG A 10 -11.47 6.55 14.33
N LEU A 11 -10.94 7.38 13.46
CA LEU A 11 -10.64 8.77 13.74
C LEU A 11 -11.61 9.67 12.95
N ARG A 12 -12.17 10.68 13.61
CA ARG A 12 -12.85 11.77 12.93
C ARG A 12 -11.79 12.79 12.51
N LEU A 13 -11.61 12.96 11.22
CA LEU A 13 -10.68 13.94 10.66
C LEU A 13 -11.18 15.38 10.82
N PRO A 14 -10.31 16.40 10.76
CA PRO A 14 -10.70 17.80 10.91
C PRO A 14 -11.77 18.27 9.91
N ASP A 15 -11.80 17.70 8.71
CA ASP A 15 -12.81 18.00 7.69
C ASP A 15 -14.13 17.23 7.87
N GLY A 16 -14.23 16.45 8.93
CA GLY A 16 -15.41 15.68 9.27
C GLY A 16 -15.49 14.30 8.64
N ARG A 17 -14.54 13.87 7.79
CA ARG A 17 -14.46 12.49 7.29
C ARG A 17 -14.06 11.52 8.39
N THR A 18 -14.43 10.26 8.22
CA THR A 18 -13.97 9.14 9.04
C THR A 18 -12.77 8.49 8.39
N LEU A 19 -11.72 8.23 9.18
CA LEU A 19 -10.56 7.39 8.82
C LEU A 19 -10.57 6.14 9.70
N GLY A 20 -10.65 4.97 9.06
CA GLY A 20 -10.57 3.68 9.75
C GLY A 20 -9.15 3.15 9.76
N PHE A 21 -8.74 2.49 10.86
CA PHE A 21 -7.41 1.91 10.98
C PHE A 21 -7.35 0.77 12.00
N CYS A 22 -6.26 0.00 11.96
CA CYS A 22 -5.85 -0.96 12.99
C CYS A 22 -4.42 -0.65 13.42
N VAL A 23 -4.04 -1.05 14.64
CA VAL A 23 -2.66 -1.00 15.12
C VAL A 23 -2.23 -2.42 15.46
N TYR A 24 -1.38 -3.00 14.63
CA TYR A 24 -0.78 -4.31 14.81
C TYR A 24 0.58 -4.19 15.52
N GLY A 25 1.15 -5.32 15.93
CA GLY A 25 2.45 -5.36 16.60
C GLY A 25 2.38 -4.94 18.04
N GLU A 26 3.27 -4.05 18.47
CA GLU A 26 3.36 -3.47 19.81
C GLU A 26 2.82 -2.02 19.80
N PRO A 27 1.62 -1.77 20.35
CA PRO A 27 0.99 -0.43 20.25
C PRO A 27 1.81 0.73 20.83
N ALA A 28 2.65 0.48 21.84
CA ALA A 28 3.54 1.48 22.42
C ALA A 28 4.92 1.54 21.73
N GLY A 29 5.10 0.77 20.66
CA GLY A 29 6.36 0.63 19.94
C GLY A 29 6.64 1.75 18.95
N MET A 30 7.69 1.57 18.16
CA MET A 30 8.08 2.48 17.09
C MET A 30 6.98 2.58 16.00
N PRO A 31 6.48 3.78 15.69
CA PRO A 31 5.36 3.93 14.76
C PRO A 31 5.78 3.72 13.29
N VAL A 32 5.09 2.79 12.64
CA VAL A 32 5.18 2.52 11.20
C VAL A 32 3.78 2.59 10.62
N VAL A 33 3.52 3.56 9.76
CA VAL A 33 2.30 3.59 8.93
C VAL A 33 2.53 2.72 7.72
N PHE A 34 1.61 1.77 7.43
CA PHE A 34 1.73 0.94 6.24
C PHE A 34 0.42 0.88 5.44
N LEU A 35 0.52 1.30 4.17
CA LEU A 35 -0.62 1.52 3.29
C LEU A 35 -0.86 0.32 2.38
N HIS A 36 -2.09 -0.19 2.40
CA HIS A 36 -2.51 -1.34 1.60
C HIS A 36 -2.52 -1.09 0.09
N GLY A 37 -2.54 -2.16 -0.72
CA GLY A 37 -2.63 -2.14 -2.18
C GLY A 37 -4.06 -1.92 -2.71
N THR A 38 -4.23 -2.11 -4.03
CA THR A 38 -5.51 -1.90 -4.75
C THR A 38 -6.05 -3.22 -5.33
N PRO A 39 -7.24 -3.70 -4.90
CA PRO A 39 -7.94 -3.26 -3.71
C PRO A 39 -7.29 -3.78 -2.43
N GLY A 40 -7.66 -3.23 -1.29
CA GLY A 40 -7.15 -3.68 -0.01
C GLY A 40 -7.88 -3.02 1.15
N SER A 41 -7.43 -3.31 2.36
CA SER A 41 -7.92 -2.69 3.58
C SER A 41 -6.84 -2.74 4.67
N ARG A 42 -7.13 -2.13 5.82
CA ARG A 42 -6.32 -2.21 7.04
C ARG A 42 -5.94 -3.64 7.46
N TYR A 43 -6.64 -4.67 6.95
CA TYR A 43 -6.34 -6.07 7.26
C TYR A 43 -5.23 -6.68 6.37
N GLN A 44 -4.85 -6.02 5.29
CA GLN A 44 -3.92 -6.61 4.31
C GLN A 44 -2.56 -6.97 4.91
N ILE A 45 -2.08 -6.19 5.88
CA ILE A 45 -0.76 -6.37 6.49
C ILE A 45 -0.78 -7.08 7.85
N ALA A 46 -1.93 -7.64 8.25
CA ALA A 46 -2.09 -8.35 9.51
C ALA A 46 -1.11 -9.54 9.68
N PHE A 47 -0.57 -10.08 8.59
CA PHE A 47 0.44 -11.14 8.60
C PHE A 47 1.76 -10.73 9.26
N ALA A 48 2.06 -9.42 9.33
CA ALA A 48 3.27 -8.90 9.97
C ALA A 48 3.11 -8.65 11.49
N HIS A 49 1.93 -8.90 12.07
CA HIS A 49 1.63 -8.61 13.48
C HIS A 49 2.67 -9.16 14.46
N GLU A 50 2.97 -10.45 14.37
CA GLU A 50 3.89 -11.12 15.31
C GLU A 50 5.34 -10.63 15.15
N VAL A 51 5.79 -10.41 13.92
CA VAL A 51 7.11 -9.85 13.63
C VAL A 51 7.22 -8.45 14.22
N CYS A 52 6.24 -7.58 13.95
CA CYS A 52 6.22 -6.21 14.47
C CYS A 52 6.17 -6.19 16.00
N ARG A 53 5.43 -7.11 16.62
CA ARG A 53 5.40 -7.25 18.08
C ARG A 53 6.76 -7.63 18.65
N GLY A 54 7.44 -8.58 18.01
CA GLY A 54 8.80 -9.00 18.41
C GLY A 54 9.85 -7.90 18.27
N LEU A 55 9.67 -6.99 17.30
CA LEU A 55 10.55 -5.84 17.06
C LEU A 55 10.22 -4.61 17.89
N GLY A 56 9.12 -4.60 18.65
CA GLY A 56 8.64 -3.40 19.33
C GLY A 56 8.15 -2.31 18.35
N VAL A 57 7.46 -2.72 17.28
CA VAL A 57 6.91 -1.83 16.24
C VAL A 57 5.41 -1.73 16.37
N ALA A 58 4.88 -0.50 16.42
CA ALA A 58 3.47 -0.19 16.23
C ALA A 58 3.18 -0.08 14.74
N LEU A 59 2.61 -1.13 14.13
CA LEU A 59 2.27 -1.18 12.72
C LEU A 59 0.86 -0.63 12.50
N ILE A 60 0.77 0.63 12.14
CA ILE A 60 -0.46 1.39 11.94
C ILE A 60 -0.94 1.18 10.50
N ALA A 61 -2.09 0.54 10.34
CA ALA A 61 -2.69 0.17 9.07
C ALA A 61 -3.98 0.96 8.83
N PRO A 62 -3.95 2.12 8.17
CA PRO A 62 -5.16 2.83 7.80
C PRO A 62 -5.82 2.23 6.56
N ASP A 63 -7.15 2.28 6.50
CA ASP A 63 -7.86 2.17 5.23
C ASP A 63 -7.63 3.45 4.41
N ARG A 64 -7.21 3.31 3.16
CA ARG A 64 -7.05 4.46 2.27
C ARG A 64 -8.40 5.03 1.84
N TRP A 65 -8.41 6.19 1.19
CA TRP A 65 -9.62 6.89 0.76
C TRP A 65 -10.62 5.98 0.03
N GLY A 66 -11.84 5.92 0.56
CA GLY A 66 -12.95 5.14 -0.03
C GLY A 66 -12.82 3.63 0.11
N TYR A 67 -11.91 3.15 0.96
CA TYR A 67 -11.77 1.75 1.32
C TYR A 67 -12.20 1.50 2.77
N GLY A 68 -12.64 0.28 3.04
CA GLY A 68 -12.92 -0.23 4.39
C GLY A 68 -13.85 0.66 5.19
N LEU A 69 -13.33 1.28 6.23
CA LEU A 69 -14.04 2.21 7.11
C LEU A 69 -13.78 3.69 6.77
N SER A 70 -12.87 3.97 5.82
CA SER A 70 -12.46 5.33 5.50
C SER A 70 -13.32 5.96 4.42
N GLU A 71 -13.74 7.19 4.66
CA GLU A 71 -14.44 8.02 3.68
C GLU A 71 -13.43 8.66 2.71
N ALA A 72 -13.88 8.90 1.48
CA ALA A 72 -13.08 9.61 0.48
C ALA A 72 -13.36 11.11 0.53
N PRO A 73 -12.36 11.98 0.25
CA PRO A 73 -12.62 13.39 0.02
C PRO A 73 -13.44 13.62 -1.25
N SER A 74 -14.05 14.80 -1.36
CA SER A 74 -14.73 15.21 -2.59
C SER A 74 -13.77 15.32 -3.76
N ASP A 75 -12.59 15.90 -3.52
CA ASP A 75 -11.49 16.01 -4.47
C ASP A 75 -10.27 15.26 -3.94
N ALA A 76 -9.87 14.21 -4.66
CA ALA A 76 -8.78 13.32 -4.26
C ALA A 76 -7.44 13.79 -4.87
N ILE A 77 -6.92 14.90 -4.36
CA ILE A 77 -5.57 15.39 -4.67
C ILE A 77 -4.58 14.60 -3.80
N LEU A 78 -3.70 13.83 -4.44
CA LEU A 78 -2.85 12.85 -3.75
C LEU A 78 -2.01 13.46 -2.62
N GLY A 79 -1.47 14.68 -2.80
CA GLY A 79 -0.69 15.38 -1.77
C GLY A 79 -1.47 15.65 -0.47
N ALA A 80 -2.80 15.86 -0.56
CA ALA A 80 -3.64 16.08 0.60
C ALA A 80 -3.81 14.85 1.51
N TYR A 81 -3.41 13.65 1.05
CA TYR A 81 -3.38 12.47 1.91
C TYR A 81 -2.39 12.60 3.08
N ALA A 82 -1.39 13.47 2.91
CA ALA A 82 -0.44 13.77 3.98
C ALA A 82 -1.11 14.41 5.20
N ASP A 83 -2.14 15.24 5.00
CA ASP A 83 -2.88 15.89 6.11
C ASP A 83 -3.66 14.84 6.92
N ASP A 84 -4.28 13.85 6.25
CA ASP A 84 -4.97 12.74 6.92
C ASP A 84 -3.99 11.92 7.79
N MET A 85 -2.78 11.66 7.26
CA MET A 85 -1.75 10.94 8.02
C MET A 85 -1.16 11.78 9.15
N ALA A 86 -0.98 13.07 8.96
CA ALA A 86 -0.58 13.98 10.04
C ALA A 86 -1.59 13.95 11.19
N ALA A 87 -2.89 14.06 10.87
CA ALA A 87 -3.96 14.01 11.86
C ALA A 87 -4.02 12.65 12.58
N LEU A 88 -3.81 11.53 11.87
CA LEU A 88 -3.75 10.20 12.47
C LEU A 88 -2.57 10.08 13.45
N MET A 89 -1.39 10.54 13.03
CA MET A 89 -0.18 10.44 13.86
C MET A 89 -0.25 11.38 15.08
N ASP A 90 -0.86 12.55 14.94
CA ASP A 90 -1.10 13.48 16.06
C ASP A 90 -2.10 12.87 17.06
N HIS A 91 -3.17 12.23 16.56
CA HIS A 91 -4.14 11.52 17.40
C HIS A 91 -3.49 10.38 18.20
N LEU A 92 -2.53 9.68 17.61
CA LEU A 92 -1.79 8.59 18.27
C LEU A 92 -0.59 9.08 19.10
N GLY A 93 -0.30 10.38 19.13
CA GLY A 93 0.78 10.97 19.91
C GLY A 93 2.18 10.79 19.30
N HIS A 94 2.29 10.55 17.99
CA HIS A 94 3.57 10.29 17.33
C HIS A 94 4.03 11.51 16.50
N ALA A 95 5.08 12.21 16.92
CA ALA A 95 5.66 13.33 16.18
C ALA A 95 6.38 12.90 14.90
N ARG A 96 7.05 11.74 14.93
CA ARG A 96 7.82 11.17 13.80
C ARG A 96 7.45 9.69 13.62
N PHE A 97 7.52 9.19 12.39
CA PHE A 97 7.14 7.82 12.05
C PHE A 97 7.83 7.33 10.77
N CYS A 98 7.88 6.03 10.58
CA CYS A 98 8.20 5.43 9.29
C CYS A 98 6.93 5.22 8.48
N ILE A 99 7.05 5.20 7.14
CA ILE A 99 5.92 4.92 6.27
C ILE A 99 6.28 3.87 5.23
N GLY A 100 5.33 3.04 4.88
CA GLY A 100 5.44 2.11 3.77
C GLY A 100 4.14 2.00 2.99
N GLY A 101 4.26 1.47 1.77
CA GLY A 101 3.09 1.16 0.95
C GLY A 101 3.36 0.02 0.00
N VAL A 102 2.38 -0.90 -0.10
CA VAL A 102 2.44 -1.99 -1.06
C VAL A 102 1.62 -1.66 -2.30
N SER A 103 2.16 -1.93 -3.49
CA SER A 103 1.44 -1.81 -4.76
C SER A 103 0.81 -0.41 -4.92
N GLY A 104 -0.52 -0.33 -5.00
CA GLY A 104 -1.27 0.93 -5.06
C GLY A 104 -1.20 1.82 -3.80
N GLY A 105 -0.62 1.35 -2.70
CA GLY A 105 -0.32 2.16 -1.51
C GLY A 105 0.92 3.05 -1.67
N ALA A 106 1.81 2.69 -2.59
CA ALA A 106 3.09 3.39 -2.78
C ALA A 106 2.95 4.88 -3.19
N PRO A 107 2.07 5.28 -4.12
CA PRO A 107 1.86 6.69 -4.43
C PRO A 107 1.47 7.52 -3.20
N TYR A 108 0.63 6.98 -2.34
CA TYR A 108 0.22 7.64 -1.09
C TYR A 108 1.36 7.74 -0.08
N ALA A 109 2.16 6.68 0.07
CA ALA A 109 3.35 6.71 0.92
C ALA A 109 4.37 7.75 0.42
N ALA A 110 4.55 7.85 -0.90
CA ALA A 110 5.41 8.86 -1.52
C ALA A 110 4.89 10.28 -1.26
N ALA A 111 3.57 10.51 -1.37
CA ALA A 111 2.95 11.81 -1.08
C ALA A 111 3.18 12.24 0.38
N VAL A 112 2.96 11.33 1.33
CA VAL A 112 3.19 11.59 2.75
C VAL A 112 4.66 11.92 3.01
N ALA A 113 5.59 11.15 2.45
CA ALA A 113 7.01 11.37 2.65
C ALA A 113 7.50 12.69 2.01
N ALA A 114 6.97 13.08 0.85
CA ALA A 114 7.31 14.33 0.18
C ALA A 114 6.70 15.57 0.84
N CYS A 115 5.54 15.43 1.50
CA CYS A 115 4.84 16.55 2.16
C CYS A 115 5.21 16.69 3.65
N LEU A 116 5.46 15.59 4.35
CA LEU A 116 5.80 15.57 5.80
C LEU A 116 7.30 15.27 6.03
N VAL A 117 8.16 15.92 5.29
CA VAL A 117 9.63 15.68 5.26
C VAL A 117 10.26 15.59 6.64
N SER A 118 9.88 16.48 7.57
CA SER A 118 10.44 16.51 8.95
C SER A 118 9.90 15.42 9.87
N ARG A 119 8.78 14.76 9.48
CA ARG A 119 8.12 13.75 10.31
C ARG A 119 8.44 12.32 9.88
N VAL A 120 8.80 12.11 8.60
CA VAL A 120 9.06 10.76 8.06
C VAL A 120 10.52 10.38 8.30
N LEU A 121 10.72 9.24 8.97
CA LEU A 121 12.04 8.69 9.33
C LEU A 121 12.62 7.78 8.24
N ALA A 122 11.77 7.01 7.58
CA ALA A 122 12.14 6.09 6.49
C ALA A 122 10.92 5.78 5.62
N VAL A 123 11.16 5.43 4.36
CA VAL A 123 10.10 5.09 3.39
C VAL A 123 10.34 3.73 2.76
N ALA A 124 9.36 2.82 2.87
CA ALA A 124 9.38 1.50 2.25
C ALA A 124 8.38 1.39 1.10
N PHE A 125 8.83 1.03 -0.08
CA PHE A 125 7.98 0.77 -1.25
C PHE A 125 8.04 -0.72 -1.61
N VAL A 126 6.91 -1.41 -1.51
CA VAL A 126 6.80 -2.85 -1.75
C VAL A 126 6.04 -3.10 -3.04
N SER A 127 6.68 -3.67 -4.05
CA SER A 127 6.08 -3.90 -5.38
C SER A 127 5.26 -2.69 -5.86
N PRO A 128 5.85 -1.47 -5.86
CA PRO A 128 5.09 -0.22 -5.94
C PRO A 128 4.49 0.03 -7.31
N VAL A 129 3.29 0.60 -7.36
CA VAL A 129 2.86 1.36 -8.55
C VAL A 129 3.71 2.62 -8.63
N GLY A 130 4.46 2.76 -9.72
CA GLY A 130 5.32 3.92 -9.95
C GLY A 130 4.62 5.06 -10.70
N PRO A 131 5.30 6.20 -10.92
CA PRO A 131 4.78 7.41 -11.55
C PRO A 131 4.71 7.29 -13.08
N ILE A 132 3.80 6.46 -13.58
CA ILE A 132 3.69 6.11 -15.02
C ILE A 132 3.51 7.35 -15.89
N ALA A 133 2.64 8.27 -15.50
CA ALA A 133 2.34 9.48 -16.25
C ALA A 133 3.50 10.48 -16.21
N ASP A 134 4.06 10.72 -15.01
CA ASP A 134 5.21 11.62 -14.81
C ASP A 134 6.48 11.14 -15.53
N ALA A 135 6.63 9.83 -15.65
CA ALA A 135 7.77 9.22 -16.35
C ALA A 135 7.56 9.07 -17.86
N GLY A 136 6.37 9.42 -18.37
CA GLY A 136 6.05 9.29 -19.80
C GLY A 136 6.03 7.85 -20.30
N LEU A 137 5.81 6.86 -19.43
CA LEU A 137 5.95 5.43 -19.73
C LEU A 137 4.73 4.84 -20.48
N GLY A 138 3.63 5.58 -20.61
CA GLY A 138 2.41 5.06 -21.21
C GLY A 138 2.60 4.31 -22.54
N PRO A 139 3.37 4.84 -23.53
CA PRO A 139 3.63 4.17 -24.80
C PRO A 139 4.43 2.87 -24.69
N SER A 140 5.32 2.73 -23.70
CA SER A 140 6.20 1.57 -23.51
C SER A 140 5.58 0.44 -22.69
N LEU A 141 4.38 0.65 -22.13
CA LEU A 141 3.68 -0.35 -21.34
C LEU A 141 3.25 -1.53 -22.20
N SER A 142 3.24 -2.74 -21.61
CA SER A 142 2.54 -3.89 -22.19
C SER A 142 1.06 -3.56 -22.40
N LEU A 143 0.39 -4.25 -23.34
CA LEU A 143 -1.04 -4.02 -23.62
C LEU A 143 -1.90 -4.15 -22.34
N ALA A 144 -1.57 -5.11 -21.47
CA ALA A 144 -2.29 -5.29 -20.22
C ALA A 144 -2.08 -4.12 -19.24
N HIS A 145 -0.84 -3.68 -19.03
CA HIS A 145 -0.54 -2.54 -18.18
C HIS A 145 -1.12 -1.25 -18.77
N ARG A 146 -1.01 -1.05 -20.09
CA ARG A 146 -1.61 0.09 -20.77
C ARG A 146 -3.12 0.13 -20.55
N PHE A 147 -3.80 -1.03 -20.70
CA PHE A 147 -5.24 -1.10 -20.43
C PHE A 147 -5.54 -0.70 -18.98
N ASN A 148 -4.86 -1.31 -18.00
CA ASN A 148 -5.13 -1.10 -16.58
C ASN A 148 -4.81 0.32 -16.10
N PHE A 149 -3.67 0.89 -16.53
CA PHE A 149 -3.15 2.15 -16.00
C PHE A 149 -3.48 3.39 -16.84
N THR A 150 -3.91 3.23 -18.10
CA THR A 150 -4.18 4.39 -18.96
C THR A 150 -5.56 4.39 -19.62
N VAL A 151 -6.15 3.21 -19.88
CA VAL A 151 -7.46 3.10 -20.55
C VAL A 151 -8.59 2.97 -19.54
N LEU A 152 -8.53 1.95 -18.69
CA LEU A 152 -9.56 1.62 -17.71
C LEU A 152 -9.94 2.81 -16.78
N PRO A 153 -8.99 3.64 -16.30
CA PRO A 153 -9.31 4.82 -15.48
C PRO A 153 -10.27 5.82 -16.11
N ARG A 154 -10.35 5.85 -17.45
CA ARG A 154 -11.25 6.74 -18.21
C ARG A 154 -12.72 6.31 -18.15
N TYR A 155 -12.99 5.10 -17.68
CA TYR A 155 -14.31 4.48 -17.67
C TYR A 155 -14.76 4.10 -16.25
N PRO A 156 -15.09 5.07 -15.38
CA PRO A 156 -15.40 4.79 -13.96
C PRO A 156 -16.59 3.84 -13.77
N GLY A 157 -17.54 3.80 -14.71
CA GLY A 157 -18.63 2.82 -14.70
C GLY A 157 -18.15 1.39 -14.90
N VAL A 158 -17.15 1.18 -15.78
CA VAL A 158 -16.53 -0.13 -16.00
C VAL A 158 -15.73 -0.55 -14.77
N VAL A 159 -14.97 0.36 -14.17
CA VAL A 159 -14.26 0.13 -12.90
C VAL A 159 -15.25 -0.32 -11.83
N THR A 160 -16.37 0.39 -11.68
CA THR A 160 -17.44 0.04 -10.72
C THR A 160 -17.97 -1.36 -10.97
N ALA A 161 -18.31 -1.70 -12.19
CA ALA A 161 -18.87 -3.01 -12.54
C ALA A 161 -17.84 -4.13 -12.26
N ALA A 162 -16.57 -3.92 -12.64
CA ALA A 162 -15.49 -4.87 -12.43
C ALA A 162 -15.25 -5.16 -10.93
N PHE A 163 -15.11 -4.12 -10.10
CA PHE A 163 -14.85 -4.31 -8.67
C PHE A 163 -16.08 -4.81 -7.90
N ARG A 164 -17.31 -4.44 -8.30
CA ARG A 164 -18.53 -5.05 -7.74
C ARG A 164 -18.63 -6.53 -8.09
N GLY A 165 -18.40 -6.89 -9.35
CA GLY A 165 -18.37 -8.28 -9.79
C GLY A 165 -17.28 -9.09 -9.09
N PHE A 166 -16.08 -8.52 -8.94
CA PHE A 166 -15.00 -9.14 -8.20
C PHE A 166 -15.38 -9.38 -6.73
N ARG A 167 -15.91 -8.36 -6.03
CA ARG A 167 -16.39 -8.51 -4.64
C ARG A 167 -17.47 -9.59 -4.53
N TRP A 168 -18.42 -9.61 -5.45
CA TRP A 168 -19.43 -10.68 -5.49
C TRP A 168 -18.78 -12.05 -5.61
N SER A 169 -17.80 -12.21 -6.50
CA SER A 169 -17.04 -13.44 -6.67
C SER A 169 -16.27 -13.84 -5.40
N VAL A 170 -15.62 -12.89 -4.72
CA VAL A 170 -14.94 -13.14 -3.44
C VAL A 170 -15.90 -13.75 -2.40
N ARG A 171 -17.14 -13.24 -2.33
CA ARG A 171 -18.13 -13.68 -1.34
C ARG A 171 -18.84 -14.98 -1.71
N ARG A 172 -19.05 -15.25 -3.00
CA ARG A 172 -19.85 -16.38 -3.48
C ARG A 172 -19.03 -17.52 -4.02
N THR A 173 -17.91 -17.22 -4.62
CA THR A 173 -17.04 -18.19 -5.30
C THR A 173 -15.57 -17.88 -5.04
N PRO A 174 -15.10 -17.93 -3.77
CA PRO A 174 -13.74 -17.45 -3.41
C PRO A 174 -12.62 -18.17 -4.17
N ARG A 175 -12.79 -19.46 -4.52
CA ARG A 175 -11.83 -20.18 -5.35
C ARG A 175 -11.73 -19.60 -6.77
N MET A 176 -12.87 -19.17 -7.36
CA MET A 176 -12.87 -18.49 -8.66
C MET A 176 -12.25 -17.09 -8.54
N ALA A 177 -12.57 -16.34 -7.49
CA ALA A 177 -11.96 -15.04 -7.23
C ALA A 177 -10.43 -15.14 -7.12
N ALA A 178 -9.91 -16.14 -6.39
CA ALA A 178 -8.48 -16.41 -6.29
C ALA A 178 -7.85 -16.75 -7.67
N ARG A 179 -8.49 -17.55 -8.48
CA ARG A 179 -8.04 -17.87 -9.86
C ARG A 179 -8.05 -16.63 -10.76
N LEU A 180 -9.07 -15.78 -10.64
CA LEU A 180 -9.17 -14.55 -11.42
C LEU A 180 -8.06 -13.56 -11.01
N LEU A 181 -7.86 -13.38 -9.71
CA LEU A 181 -6.80 -12.53 -9.14
C LEU A 181 -5.42 -12.94 -9.66
N THR A 182 -5.15 -14.25 -9.69
CA THR A 182 -3.84 -14.77 -10.07
C THR A 182 -3.75 -15.19 -11.54
N SER A 183 -4.73 -14.89 -12.37
CA SER A 183 -4.77 -15.36 -13.77
C SER A 183 -3.53 -15.01 -14.57
N ARG A 184 -2.97 -13.80 -14.33
CA ARG A 184 -1.76 -13.27 -14.98
C ARG A 184 -0.54 -13.26 -14.07
N ALA A 185 -0.71 -13.59 -12.79
CA ALA A 185 0.35 -13.55 -11.79
C ALA A 185 1.47 -14.56 -12.10
N ALA A 186 2.64 -14.31 -11.52
CA ALA A 186 3.77 -15.22 -11.55
C ALA A 186 3.41 -16.60 -10.94
N PRO A 187 4.08 -17.70 -11.34
CA PRO A 187 3.84 -19.01 -10.76
C PRO A 187 3.98 -19.04 -9.23
N ILE A 188 4.94 -18.30 -8.67
CA ILE A 188 5.15 -18.20 -7.24
C ILE A 188 3.96 -17.54 -6.52
N ASP A 189 3.38 -16.47 -7.07
CA ASP A 189 2.18 -15.82 -6.53
C ASP A 189 0.97 -16.76 -6.55
N LYS A 190 0.84 -17.58 -7.62
CA LYS A 190 -0.22 -18.59 -7.72
C LYS A 190 -0.09 -19.64 -6.63
N GLN A 191 1.13 -20.07 -6.32
CA GLN A 191 1.41 -21.01 -5.23
C GLN A 191 1.07 -20.41 -3.87
N LEU A 192 1.42 -19.13 -3.62
CA LEU A 192 1.08 -18.42 -2.40
C LEU A 192 -0.45 -18.31 -2.21
N ILE A 193 -1.17 -17.89 -3.23
CA ILE A 193 -2.66 -17.76 -3.16
C ILE A 193 -3.35 -19.14 -3.12
N ALA A 194 -2.73 -20.21 -3.57
CA ALA A 194 -3.28 -21.55 -3.42
C ALA A 194 -3.32 -22.02 -1.95
N ARG A 195 -2.50 -21.43 -1.07
CA ARG A 195 -2.56 -21.69 0.37
C ARG A 195 -3.83 -21.08 0.95
N ALA A 196 -4.60 -21.90 1.65
CA ALA A 196 -5.93 -21.52 2.16
C ALA A 196 -5.90 -20.35 3.16
N ASP A 197 -4.85 -20.29 4.00
CA ASP A 197 -4.61 -19.22 4.96
C ASP A 197 -4.33 -17.88 4.26
N VAL A 198 -3.44 -17.88 3.27
CA VAL A 198 -3.09 -16.70 2.47
C VAL A 198 -4.28 -16.21 1.66
N SER A 199 -4.93 -17.12 0.92
CA SER A 199 -6.10 -16.79 0.10
C SER A 199 -7.21 -16.16 0.92
N ARG A 200 -7.52 -16.70 2.12
CA ARG A 200 -8.55 -16.15 3.01
C ARG A 200 -8.21 -14.74 3.46
N ARG A 201 -6.97 -14.47 3.87
CA ARG A 201 -6.53 -13.16 4.32
C ARG A 201 -6.57 -12.12 3.19
N VAL A 202 -6.01 -12.47 2.02
CA VAL A 202 -5.98 -11.57 0.85
C VAL A 202 -7.39 -11.25 0.37
N LEU A 203 -8.23 -12.27 0.14
CA LEU A 203 -9.60 -12.07 -0.33
C LEU A 203 -10.47 -11.40 0.73
N GLY A 204 -10.28 -11.70 2.02
CA GLY A 204 -10.95 -11.04 3.14
C GLY A 204 -10.62 -9.55 3.22
N SER A 205 -9.34 -9.18 3.02
CA SER A 205 -8.93 -7.77 2.93
C SER A 205 -9.58 -7.05 1.75
N PHE A 206 -9.76 -7.71 0.62
CA PHE A 206 -10.42 -7.13 -0.55
C PHE A 206 -11.93 -6.95 -0.35
N ASP A 207 -12.63 -7.95 0.25
CA ASP A 207 -14.05 -7.81 0.58
C ASP A 207 -14.30 -6.66 1.56
N GLU A 208 -13.46 -6.57 2.60
CA GLU A 208 -13.53 -5.48 3.57
C GLU A 208 -13.21 -4.13 2.91
N GLY A 209 -12.16 -4.05 2.11
CA GLY A 209 -11.79 -2.82 1.41
C GLY A 209 -12.91 -2.28 0.53
N LEU A 210 -13.67 -3.17 -0.11
CA LEU A 210 -14.78 -2.82 -1.00
C LEU A 210 -16.14 -2.72 -0.27
N ARG A 211 -16.17 -2.74 1.09
CA ARG A 211 -17.44 -2.75 1.85
C ARG A 211 -18.32 -1.53 1.62
N LEU A 212 -17.75 -0.35 1.46
CA LEU A 212 -18.45 0.90 1.19
C LEU A 212 -18.64 1.17 -0.31
N GLY A 213 -18.18 0.27 -1.18
CA GLY A 213 -18.33 0.39 -2.64
C GLY A 213 -17.01 0.45 -3.39
N THR A 214 -17.00 1.19 -4.50
CA THR A 214 -15.88 1.19 -5.45
C THR A 214 -15.21 2.56 -5.61
N ARG A 215 -15.49 3.50 -4.70
CA ARG A 215 -14.90 4.84 -4.76
C ARG A 215 -13.38 4.79 -4.59
N GLY A 216 -12.88 3.93 -3.69
CA GLY A 216 -11.45 3.73 -3.49
C GLY A 216 -10.72 3.30 -4.77
N PRO A 217 -11.09 2.20 -5.41
CA PRO A 217 -10.50 1.79 -6.69
C PRO A 217 -10.60 2.85 -7.80
N GLN A 218 -11.69 3.61 -7.87
CA GLN A 218 -11.83 4.70 -8.86
C GLN A 218 -10.81 5.81 -8.63
N ILE A 219 -10.61 6.21 -7.36
CA ILE A 219 -9.60 7.19 -6.98
C ILE A 219 -8.20 6.67 -7.32
N ASP A 220 -7.88 5.45 -6.93
CA ASP A 220 -6.59 4.84 -7.18
C ASP A 220 -6.24 4.82 -8.67
N LEU A 221 -7.13 4.28 -9.50
CA LEU A 221 -6.88 4.22 -10.93
C LEU A 221 -6.75 5.61 -11.56
N SER A 222 -7.50 6.60 -11.06
CA SER A 222 -7.33 7.99 -11.49
C SER A 222 -5.93 8.52 -11.11
N ILE A 223 -5.45 8.26 -9.88
CA ILE A 223 -4.11 8.65 -9.42
C ILE A 223 -3.02 7.97 -10.25
N PHE A 224 -3.15 6.67 -10.54
CA PHE A 224 -2.14 5.93 -11.30
C PHE A 224 -2.00 6.39 -12.75
N SER A 225 -3.06 6.99 -13.31
CA SER A 225 -3.11 7.41 -14.73
C SER A 225 -2.71 8.86 -14.99
N ARG A 226 -2.43 9.65 -13.95
CA ARG A 226 -2.11 11.09 -14.06
C ARG A 226 -0.85 11.43 -13.27
N PRO A 227 -0.24 12.61 -13.51
CA PRO A 227 0.84 13.11 -12.67
C PRO A 227 0.42 13.20 -11.21
N TRP A 228 1.35 12.86 -10.29
CA TRP A 228 1.06 12.81 -8.86
C TRP A 228 0.95 14.19 -8.21
N GLY A 229 1.51 15.23 -8.86
CA GLY A 229 1.34 16.63 -8.44
C GLY A 229 2.27 17.08 -7.32
N PHE A 230 3.31 16.30 -7.01
CA PHE A 230 4.38 16.69 -6.08
C PHE A 230 5.74 16.17 -6.57
N ASP A 231 6.81 16.76 -6.04
CA ASP A 231 8.18 16.39 -6.41
C ASP A 231 8.71 15.27 -5.50
N LEU A 232 9.06 14.14 -6.08
CA LEU A 232 9.65 12.98 -5.41
C LEU A 232 11.06 13.29 -4.84
N ALA A 233 11.78 14.28 -5.41
CA ALA A 233 13.07 14.71 -4.90
C ALA A 233 13.00 15.35 -3.51
N ARG A 234 11.81 15.73 -3.04
CA ARG A 234 11.60 16.22 -1.66
C ARG A 234 11.66 15.12 -0.61
N ILE A 235 11.60 13.85 -0.99
CA ILE A 235 11.74 12.73 -0.06
C ILE A 235 13.20 12.65 0.38
N SER A 236 13.53 13.23 1.53
CA SER A 236 14.87 13.24 2.10
C SER A 236 15.15 12.07 3.05
N ALA A 237 14.10 11.40 3.52
CA ALA A 237 14.22 10.22 4.36
C ALA A 237 14.84 9.05 3.58
N PRO A 238 15.65 8.17 4.20
CA PRO A 238 16.10 6.94 3.58
C PRO A 238 14.94 6.18 2.96
N ALA A 239 15.06 5.84 1.69
CA ALA A 239 14.01 5.16 0.93
C ALA A 239 14.51 3.85 0.35
N ARG A 240 13.67 2.83 0.37
CA ARG A 240 13.97 1.54 -0.28
C ARG A 240 12.76 1.01 -1.03
N VAL A 241 13.05 0.53 -2.23
CA VAL A 241 12.08 -0.18 -3.08
C VAL A 241 12.45 -1.66 -3.08
N TRP A 242 11.45 -2.51 -2.89
CA TRP A 242 11.57 -3.94 -3.17
C TRP A 242 10.65 -4.31 -4.31
N ILE A 243 11.17 -5.10 -5.24
CA ILE A 243 10.41 -5.58 -6.40
C ILE A 243 10.79 -7.03 -6.74
N GLY A 244 9.78 -7.86 -6.95
CA GLY A 244 9.97 -9.20 -7.49
C GLY A 244 10.32 -9.14 -8.98
N GLY A 245 11.38 -9.83 -9.39
CA GLY A 245 11.78 -9.90 -10.80
C GLY A 245 10.75 -10.58 -11.70
N ALA A 246 9.90 -11.45 -11.12
CA ALA A 246 8.78 -12.09 -11.79
C ALA A 246 7.44 -11.36 -11.62
N ASP A 247 7.41 -10.18 -11.01
CA ASP A 247 6.19 -9.37 -10.85
C ASP A 247 5.57 -9.02 -12.21
N ARG A 248 4.26 -9.33 -12.36
CA ARG A 248 3.50 -9.06 -13.58
C ARG A 248 2.35 -8.08 -13.38
N ASP A 249 2.16 -7.61 -12.15
CA ASP A 249 1.05 -6.73 -11.79
C ASP A 249 1.42 -5.26 -11.95
N VAL A 250 2.71 -4.90 -11.70
CA VAL A 250 3.21 -3.55 -11.88
C VAL A 250 4.28 -3.49 -12.98
N PRO A 251 4.36 -2.39 -13.75
CA PRO A 251 5.41 -2.21 -14.74
C PRO A 251 6.77 -1.96 -14.05
N ILE A 252 7.73 -2.86 -14.18
CA ILE A 252 9.07 -2.74 -13.55
C ILE A 252 9.76 -1.42 -13.95
N ALA A 253 9.60 -0.95 -15.19
CA ALA A 253 10.12 0.34 -15.62
C ALA A 253 9.57 1.52 -14.80
N ALA A 254 8.30 1.45 -14.36
CA ALA A 254 7.72 2.49 -13.50
C ALA A 254 8.24 2.42 -12.06
N VAL A 255 8.61 1.22 -11.60
CA VAL A 255 9.26 1.02 -10.29
C VAL A 255 10.65 1.66 -10.28
N HIS A 256 11.46 1.42 -11.33
CA HIS A 256 12.76 2.08 -11.46
C HIS A 256 12.64 3.60 -11.63
N ALA A 257 11.62 4.07 -12.36
CA ALA A 257 11.36 5.50 -12.50
C ALA A 257 10.96 6.18 -11.18
N LEU A 258 10.30 5.47 -10.27
CA LEU A 258 10.05 5.93 -8.91
C LEU A 258 11.37 6.09 -8.15
N ALA A 259 12.17 5.02 -8.09
CA ALA A 259 13.43 5.01 -7.36
C ALA A 259 14.43 6.06 -7.86
N ALA A 260 14.54 6.21 -9.17
CA ALA A 260 15.47 7.19 -9.80
C ALA A 260 15.15 8.66 -9.49
N ARG A 261 13.92 8.96 -9.05
CA ARG A 261 13.49 10.33 -8.69
C ARG A 261 13.60 10.64 -7.22
N ILE A 262 13.88 9.64 -6.38
CA ILE A 262 14.01 9.80 -4.93
C ILE A 262 15.51 9.79 -4.58
N PRO A 263 16.07 10.84 -3.96
CA PRO A 263 17.47 10.88 -3.57
C PRO A 263 17.84 9.68 -2.69
N HIS A 264 18.96 9.05 -3.02
CA HIS A 264 19.51 7.92 -2.24
C HIS A 264 18.55 6.72 -2.05
N CYS A 265 17.59 6.55 -2.95
CA CYS A 265 16.69 5.41 -2.92
C CYS A 265 17.43 4.12 -3.33
N VAL A 266 17.35 3.10 -2.50
CA VAL A 266 17.93 1.78 -2.77
C VAL A 266 16.87 0.88 -3.39
N VAL A 267 17.20 0.21 -4.50
CA VAL A 267 16.34 -0.82 -5.10
C VAL A 267 16.86 -2.19 -4.72
N THR A 268 15.99 -3.03 -4.20
CA THR A 268 16.24 -4.44 -3.90
C THR A 268 15.38 -5.27 -4.84
N GLU A 269 16.02 -5.88 -5.83
CA GLU A 269 15.38 -6.83 -6.74
C GLU A 269 15.45 -8.24 -6.15
N LEU A 270 14.33 -8.95 -6.21
CA LEU A 270 14.17 -10.33 -5.78
C LEU A 270 13.88 -11.18 -7.02
N PRO A 271 14.90 -11.75 -7.68
CA PRO A 271 14.81 -12.23 -9.07
C PRO A 271 13.71 -13.27 -9.31
N GLU A 272 13.48 -14.17 -8.35
CA GLU A 272 12.52 -15.27 -8.48
C GLU A 272 11.14 -14.97 -7.88
N GLU A 273 11.00 -13.83 -7.18
CA GLU A 273 9.79 -13.45 -6.47
C GLU A 273 8.78 -12.74 -7.36
N GLY A 274 7.49 -12.87 -7.02
CA GLY A 274 6.37 -12.21 -7.68
C GLY A 274 5.90 -10.95 -6.95
N HIS A 275 4.66 -10.55 -7.21
CA HIS A 275 4.03 -9.37 -6.60
C HIS A 275 3.76 -9.55 -5.10
N LEU A 276 3.46 -10.78 -4.67
CA LEU A 276 3.04 -11.10 -3.29
C LEU A 276 4.21 -11.52 -2.38
N TRP A 277 5.45 -11.33 -2.79
CA TRP A 277 6.65 -11.77 -2.07
C TRP A 277 6.65 -11.39 -0.59
N VAL A 278 6.16 -10.20 -0.25
CA VAL A 278 6.12 -9.69 1.13
C VAL A 278 5.28 -10.56 2.09
N VAL A 279 4.38 -11.39 1.56
CA VAL A 279 3.60 -12.33 2.38
C VAL A 279 4.47 -13.48 2.89
N ALA A 280 5.43 -13.91 2.07
CA ALA A 280 6.40 -14.95 2.44
C ALA A 280 7.58 -14.38 3.25
N HIS A 281 8.00 -13.16 2.93
CA HIS A 281 9.13 -12.43 3.53
C HIS A 281 8.64 -11.28 4.43
N ASN A 282 7.78 -11.61 5.37
CA ASN A 282 7.03 -10.62 6.17
C ASN A 282 7.87 -9.87 7.22
N ALA A 283 9.11 -10.27 7.43
CA ALA A 283 10.05 -9.62 8.35
C ALA A 283 10.90 -8.53 7.68
N ASP A 284 11.25 -8.69 6.40
CA ASP A 284 12.25 -7.87 5.71
C ASP A 284 11.97 -6.37 5.80
N VAL A 285 10.71 -5.98 5.56
CA VAL A 285 10.32 -4.57 5.55
C VAL A 285 10.24 -4.00 6.96
N PRO A 286 9.55 -4.62 7.93
CA PRO A 286 9.55 -4.15 9.32
C PRO A 286 10.95 -4.07 9.94
N GLU A 287 11.82 -5.06 9.72
CA GLU A 287 13.20 -5.06 10.22
C GLU A 287 14.00 -3.89 9.66
N TRP A 288 13.92 -3.67 8.34
CA TRP A 288 14.62 -2.54 7.73
C TRP A 288 14.11 -1.19 8.25
N LEU A 289 12.79 -0.97 8.34
CA LEU A 289 12.22 0.26 8.87
C LEU A 289 12.62 0.50 10.32
N HIS A 290 12.61 -0.56 11.14
CA HIS A 290 13.02 -0.50 12.52
C HIS A 290 14.50 -0.13 12.65
N ALA A 291 15.41 -0.79 11.90
CA ALA A 291 16.84 -0.51 11.93
C ALA A 291 17.16 0.94 11.53
N VAL A 292 16.53 1.46 10.45
CA VAL A 292 16.75 2.84 9.99
C VAL A 292 16.24 3.85 11.02
N ALA A 293 15.09 3.61 11.65
CA ALA A 293 14.54 4.51 12.65
C ALA A 293 15.42 4.56 13.91
N ARG A 294 15.95 3.43 14.38
CA ARG A 294 16.90 3.36 15.51
C ARG A 294 18.18 4.15 15.22
N ALA A 295 18.75 3.95 14.03
CA ALA A 295 19.92 4.72 13.61
C ALA A 295 19.67 6.24 13.59
N SER A 296 18.48 6.65 13.12
CA SER A 296 18.06 8.06 13.10
C SER A 296 17.80 8.67 14.51
N ALA A 297 17.56 7.81 15.51
CA ALA A 297 17.38 8.22 16.91
C ALA A 297 18.69 8.21 17.73
N GLY A 298 19.82 7.86 17.13
CA GLY A 298 21.11 7.72 17.82
C GLY A 298 21.17 6.50 18.76
N LEU A 299 20.26 5.53 18.59
CA LEU A 299 20.17 4.31 19.37
C LEU A 299 20.83 3.15 18.57
N ALA A 300 22.09 3.35 18.12
CA ALA A 300 22.90 2.24 17.59
C ALA A 300 23.24 1.26 18.71
N ASP A 301 23.24 -0.05 18.40
CA ASP A 301 23.54 -1.14 19.34
C ASP A 301 24.94 -1.06 19.90
#